data_5810770494cdbde7b23561a221a3a4b0
#
_entry.id   5810770494cdbde7b23561a221a3a4b0
#
_cell.length_a   1.000
_cell.length_b   1.000
_cell.length_c   1.000
_cell.angle_alpha   90.00
_cell.angle_beta   90.00
_cell.angle_gamma   90.00
#
_symmetry.space_group_name_H-M   'P 1'
#
loop_
_entity.id
_entity.type
_entity.pdbx_description
1 polymer ?
#
loop_
_entity_poly.entity_id
_entity_poly.type
_entity_poly.pdbx_seq_one_letter_code
_entity_poly.pdbx_strand_id
1 'polypeptide(L)'
;MELNPLLKSFLFIIGGKVAIEVGIELINSENEDITDEDITENIKERIEGAGIDFEPEDSEVLKLNTVRKTLYKLYSEKLAQFRRIRDKSTGWFIYYWWHEFDFLEEILLKKKEIIQRKLRARLKFEEKNYFFVCRSCRNINIKYKFDEAFDLNFRCPDCGGPLEAQDNQKIIQFLKEKIVINEKTNLIDEFK
;
A
#
# COMPACT_ATOMS: atom_id res chain seq x y z
N MET A 1 12.54 2.91 -22.89
CA MET A 1 13.46 2.80 -21.72
C MET A 1 12.93 1.69 -20.81
N GLU A 2 13.75 0.73 -20.40
CA GLU A 2 13.28 -0.31 -19.46
C GLU A 2 13.29 0.24 -18.05
N LEU A 3 12.16 0.06 -17.34
CA LEU A 3 12.07 0.39 -15.93
C LEU A 3 12.99 -0.52 -15.10
N ASN A 4 13.66 0.06 -14.10
CA ASN A 4 14.34 -0.73 -13.07
C ASN A 4 13.37 -1.80 -12.51
N PRO A 5 13.77 -3.10 -12.41
CA PRO A 5 12.91 -4.18 -11.95
C PRO A 5 12.26 -3.92 -10.59
N LEU A 6 12.96 -3.29 -9.65
CA LEU A 6 12.44 -2.91 -8.34
C LEU A 6 11.30 -1.88 -8.48
N LEU A 7 11.51 -0.84 -9.27
CA LEU A 7 10.50 0.19 -9.54
C LEU A 7 9.28 -0.43 -10.22
N LYS A 8 9.49 -1.28 -11.25
CA LYS A 8 8.41 -1.96 -11.95
C LYS A 8 7.55 -2.81 -11.00
N SER A 9 8.18 -3.59 -10.13
CA SER A 9 7.50 -4.41 -9.14
C SER A 9 6.71 -3.56 -8.14
N PHE A 10 7.29 -2.45 -7.69
CA PHE A 10 6.62 -1.56 -6.75
C PHE A 10 5.43 -0.83 -7.39
N LEU A 11 5.58 -0.34 -8.61
CA LEU A 11 4.47 0.25 -9.38
C LEU A 11 3.34 -0.76 -9.58
N PHE A 12 3.68 -2.03 -9.91
CA PHE A 12 2.68 -3.08 -10.05
C PHE A 12 1.88 -3.30 -8.76
N ILE A 13 2.53 -3.29 -7.60
CA ILE A 13 1.88 -3.43 -6.28
C ILE A 13 0.93 -2.24 -6.00
N ILE A 14 1.29 -1.02 -6.39
CA ILE A 14 0.50 0.19 -6.16
C ILE A 14 -0.78 0.22 -6.99
N GLY A 15 -0.70 -0.12 -8.28
CA GLY A 15 -1.82 0.07 -9.20
C GLY A 15 -1.80 -0.82 -10.44
N GLY A 16 -1.13 -1.98 -10.38
CA GLY A 16 -1.09 -2.94 -11.48
C GLY A 16 -0.39 -2.40 -12.73
N LYS A 17 -0.83 -2.88 -13.89
CA LYS A 17 -0.28 -2.48 -15.20
C LYS A 17 -0.40 -0.96 -15.43
N VAL A 18 -1.51 -0.34 -15.00
CA VAL A 18 -1.71 1.10 -15.17
C VAL A 18 -0.64 1.93 -14.48
N ALA A 19 -0.24 1.55 -13.27
CA ALA A 19 0.80 2.30 -12.58
C ALA A 19 2.17 2.14 -13.26
N ILE A 20 2.43 1.01 -13.91
CA ILE A 20 3.63 0.82 -14.74
C ILE A 20 3.59 1.79 -15.93
N GLU A 21 2.47 1.83 -16.65
CA GLU A 21 2.32 2.70 -17.81
C GLU A 21 2.43 4.19 -17.45
N VAL A 22 1.75 4.61 -16.37
CA VAL A 22 1.89 5.98 -15.82
C VAL A 22 3.34 6.27 -15.42
N GLY A 23 4.02 5.31 -14.80
CA GLY A 23 5.43 5.45 -14.43
C GLY A 23 6.36 5.62 -15.64
N ILE A 24 6.09 4.89 -16.73
CA ILE A 24 6.83 5.03 -18.00
C ILE A 24 6.62 6.43 -18.58
N GLU A 25 5.39 6.94 -18.62
CA GLU A 25 5.11 8.29 -19.15
C GLU A 25 5.77 9.39 -18.31
N LEU A 26 5.74 9.27 -16.99
CA LEU A 26 6.43 10.21 -16.11
C LEU A 26 7.95 10.23 -16.33
N ILE A 27 8.57 9.09 -16.65
CA ILE A 27 10.00 9.03 -16.99
C ILE A 27 10.25 9.60 -18.38
N ASN A 28 9.40 9.29 -19.36
CA ASN A 28 9.56 9.77 -20.74
C ASN A 28 9.41 11.29 -20.85
N SER A 29 8.67 11.91 -19.93
CA SER A 29 8.55 13.39 -19.87
C SER A 29 9.84 14.10 -19.43
N GLU A 30 10.92 13.36 -19.12
CA GLU A 30 12.24 13.90 -18.71
C GLU A 30 12.17 14.94 -17.58
N ASN A 31 11.21 14.80 -16.65
CA ASN A 31 10.86 15.77 -15.61
C ASN A 31 10.28 17.09 -16.13
N GLU A 32 9.87 17.17 -17.39
CA GLU A 32 8.97 18.21 -17.81
C GLU A 32 7.59 17.95 -17.19
N ASP A 33 6.95 19.02 -16.72
CA ASP A 33 5.62 18.93 -16.13
C ASP A 33 4.60 18.44 -17.16
N ILE A 34 4.09 17.23 -17.00
CA ILE A 34 3.08 16.61 -17.87
C ILE A 34 1.72 16.61 -17.20
N THR A 35 0.63 16.84 -17.95
CA THR A 35 -0.72 16.81 -17.38
C THR A 35 -1.26 15.37 -17.30
N ASP A 36 -2.24 15.15 -16.45
CA ASP A 36 -2.94 13.87 -16.36
C ASP A 36 -3.70 13.50 -17.65
N GLU A 37 -4.13 14.50 -18.41
CA GLU A 37 -4.75 14.33 -19.73
C GLU A 37 -3.71 13.88 -20.75
N ASP A 38 -2.55 14.54 -20.83
CA ASP A 38 -1.46 14.15 -21.73
C ASP A 38 -0.94 12.74 -21.42
N ILE A 39 -0.73 12.41 -20.14
CA ILE A 39 -0.35 11.05 -19.72
C ILE A 39 -1.37 10.02 -20.23
N THR A 40 -2.67 10.33 -20.10
CA THR A 40 -3.72 9.41 -20.51
C THR A 40 -3.73 9.21 -22.02
N GLU A 41 -3.53 10.28 -22.79
CA GLU A 41 -3.50 10.25 -24.25
C GLU A 41 -2.26 9.49 -24.77
N ASN A 42 -1.07 9.83 -24.26
CA ASN A 42 0.17 9.15 -24.60
C ASN A 42 0.13 7.64 -24.32
N ILE A 43 -0.44 7.21 -23.19
CA ILE A 43 -0.60 5.80 -22.87
C ILE A 43 -1.49 5.12 -23.91
N LYS A 44 -2.62 5.74 -24.31
CA LYS A 44 -3.54 5.17 -25.30
C LYS A 44 -2.84 5.02 -26.66
N GLU A 45 -2.20 6.08 -27.14
CA GLU A 45 -1.50 6.07 -28.43
C GLU A 45 -0.40 4.98 -28.45
N ARG A 46 0.34 4.83 -27.35
CA ARG A 46 1.41 3.82 -27.26
C ARG A 46 0.86 2.41 -27.27
N ILE A 47 -0.24 2.15 -26.60
CA ILE A 47 -0.88 0.82 -26.56
C ILE A 47 -1.47 0.46 -27.92
N GLU A 48 -2.17 1.39 -28.55
CA GLU A 48 -2.75 1.20 -29.89
C GLU A 48 -1.65 1.00 -30.93
N GLY A 49 -0.59 1.78 -30.88
CA GLY A 49 0.56 1.68 -31.80
C GLY A 49 1.42 0.43 -31.65
N ALA A 50 1.49 -0.14 -30.45
CA ALA A 50 2.30 -1.33 -30.15
C ALA A 50 1.56 -2.64 -30.42
N GLY A 51 0.26 -2.63 -30.76
CA GLY A 51 -0.56 -3.83 -30.94
C GLY A 51 -0.58 -4.73 -29.69
N ILE A 52 -0.40 -4.13 -28.50
CA ILE A 52 -0.46 -4.84 -27.24
C ILE A 52 -1.94 -5.18 -27.00
N ASP A 53 -2.26 -6.48 -27.02
CA ASP A 53 -3.59 -6.97 -26.65
C ASP A 53 -3.82 -6.64 -25.14
N PHE A 54 -4.45 -5.50 -24.93
CA PHE A 54 -5.09 -5.24 -23.65
C PHE A 54 -6.43 -5.99 -23.65
N GLU A 55 -6.63 -6.86 -22.67
CA GLU A 55 -7.93 -7.48 -22.44
C GLU A 55 -9.01 -6.38 -22.37
N PRO A 56 -10.25 -6.64 -22.86
CA PRO A 56 -11.32 -5.64 -22.83
C PRO A 56 -11.56 -5.00 -21.46
N GLU A 57 -11.27 -5.72 -20.39
CA GLU A 57 -11.28 -5.21 -19.02
C GLU A 57 -10.19 -4.16 -18.76
N ASP A 58 -9.04 -4.24 -19.44
CA ASP A 58 -7.94 -3.29 -19.34
C ASP A 58 -8.23 -1.98 -20.11
N SER A 59 -9.09 -1.99 -21.16
CA SER A 59 -9.47 -0.77 -21.90
C SER A 59 -10.36 0.17 -21.07
N GLU A 60 -11.15 -0.37 -20.13
CA GLU A 60 -11.85 0.44 -19.12
C GLU A 60 -10.88 1.09 -18.11
N VAL A 61 -9.70 0.52 -17.96
CA VAL A 61 -8.65 0.92 -17.00
C VAL A 61 -7.94 2.20 -17.44
N LEU A 62 -7.90 2.51 -18.75
CA LEU A 62 -7.26 3.70 -19.31
C LEU A 62 -8.17 4.94 -19.36
N LYS A 63 -9.16 5.01 -18.47
CA LYS A 63 -9.92 6.24 -18.27
C LYS A 63 -9.09 7.27 -17.51
N LEU A 64 -9.22 8.54 -17.87
CA LEU A 64 -8.58 9.65 -17.18
C LEU A 64 -8.70 9.57 -15.66
N ASN A 65 -9.87 9.17 -15.14
CA ASN A 65 -10.08 8.99 -13.69
C ASN A 65 -9.20 7.88 -13.08
N THR A 66 -8.85 6.84 -13.82
CA THR A 66 -7.98 5.77 -13.36
C THR A 66 -6.53 6.24 -13.31
N VAL A 67 -6.10 6.96 -14.34
CA VAL A 67 -4.78 7.62 -14.36
C VAL A 67 -4.66 8.60 -13.20
N ARG A 68 -5.64 9.46 -12.98
CA ARG A 68 -5.69 10.39 -11.83
C ARG A 68 -5.58 9.66 -10.50
N LYS A 69 -6.37 8.62 -10.29
CA LYS A 69 -6.29 7.81 -9.05
C LYS A 69 -4.90 7.19 -8.85
N THR A 70 -4.28 6.75 -9.94
CA THR A 70 -2.93 6.16 -9.89
C THR A 70 -1.89 7.23 -9.55
N LEU A 71 -1.94 8.39 -10.18
CA LEU A 71 -1.07 9.52 -9.85
C LEU A 71 -1.19 9.94 -8.38
N TYR A 72 -2.40 10.03 -7.83
CA TYR A 72 -2.59 10.32 -6.41
C TYR A 72 -2.07 9.20 -5.50
N LYS A 73 -2.13 7.93 -5.92
CA LYS A 73 -1.47 6.84 -5.17
C LYS A 73 0.06 6.99 -5.18
N LEU A 74 0.66 7.31 -6.34
CA LEU A 74 2.09 7.58 -6.44
C LEU A 74 2.49 8.77 -5.56
N TYR A 75 1.70 9.84 -5.57
CA TYR A 75 1.89 10.99 -4.69
C TYR A 75 1.83 10.61 -3.20
N SER A 76 0.85 9.80 -2.79
CA SER A 76 0.73 9.34 -1.41
C SER A 76 1.93 8.49 -0.96
N GLU A 77 2.55 7.77 -1.91
CA GLU A 77 3.77 6.99 -1.72
C GLU A 77 5.06 7.81 -1.87
N LYS A 78 4.95 9.11 -2.17
CA LYS A 78 6.06 10.05 -2.41
C LYS A 78 6.91 9.72 -3.63
N LEU A 79 6.34 9.03 -4.61
CA LEU A 79 6.97 8.67 -5.88
C LEU A 79 6.61 9.63 -7.01
N ALA A 80 5.64 10.49 -6.81
CA ALA A 80 5.30 11.57 -7.72
C ALA A 80 4.97 12.83 -6.94
N GLN A 81 5.14 13.96 -7.56
CA GLN A 81 4.77 15.28 -7.08
C GLN A 81 3.91 15.98 -8.13
N PHE A 82 3.22 17.03 -7.73
CA PHE A 82 2.47 17.87 -8.66
C PHE A 82 2.47 19.33 -8.22
N ARG A 83 2.32 20.21 -9.22
CA ARG A 83 1.88 21.58 -9.03
C ARG A 83 0.53 21.79 -9.70
N ARG A 84 -0.26 22.71 -9.19
CA ARG A 84 -1.54 23.08 -9.82
C ARG A 84 -1.52 24.54 -10.24
N ILE A 85 -2.00 24.80 -11.44
CA ILE A 85 -2.15 26.15 -11.98
C ILE A 85 -3.63 26.34 -12.29
N ARG A 86 -4.18 27.50 -11.92
CA ARG A 86 -5.56 27.85 -12.27
C ARG A 86 -5.57 28.41 -13.69
N ASP A 87 -6.29 27.73 -14.58
CA ASP A 87 -6.53 28.23 -15.92
C ASP A 87 -7.39 29.50 -15.86
N LYS A 88 -6.91 30.57 -16.50
CA LYS A 88 -7.58 31.87 -16.50
C LYS A 88 -8.85 31.89 -17.35
N SER A 89 -8.96 31.00 -18.33
CA SER A 89 -10.09 30.96 -19.28
C SER A 89 -11.26 30.13 -18.70
N THR A 90 -10.98 28.96 -18.12
CA THR A 90 -11.99 28.04 -17.61
C THR A 90 -12.22 28.16 -16.11
N GLY A 91 -11.23 28.70 -15.39
CA GLY A 91 -11.23 28.77 -13.93
C GLY A 91 -10.91 27.46 -13.23
N TRP A 92 -10.69 26.36 -13.96
CA TRP A 92 -10.33 25.06 -13.43
C TRP A 92 -8.83 24.96 -13.09
N PHE A 93 -8.49 23.99 -12.22
CA PHE A 93 -7.10 23.71 -11.91
C PHE A 93 -6.57 22.64 -12.86
N ILE A 94 -5.43 22.93 -13.49
CA ILE A 94 -4.62 21.99 -14.26
C ILE A 94 -3.53 21.49 -13.35
N TYR A 95 -3.32 20.17 -13.33
CA TYR A 95 -2.31 19.50 -12.51
C TYR A 95 -1.16 19.07 -13.42
N TYR A 96 0.05 19.49 -13.07
CA TYR A 96 1.29 19.15 -13.73
C TYR A 96 2.08 18.22 -12.83
N TRP A 97 2.45 17.04 -13.34
CA TRP A 97 3.04 15.98 -12.59
C TRP A 97 4.48 15.74 -12.98
N TRP A 98 5.31 15.27 -12.03
CA TRP A 98 6.65 14.74 -12.26
C TRP A 98 6.92 13.61 -11.27
N HIS A 99 7.94 12.77 -11.58
CA HIS A 99 8.32 11.64 -10.74
C HIS A 99 9.41 12.00 -9.73
N GLU A 100 9.48 11.21 -8.65
CA GLU A 100 10.51 11.24 -7.61
C GLU A 100 11.05 9.81 -7.39
N PHE A 101 11.23 9.04 -8.47
CA PHE A 101 11.58 7.62 -8.40
C PHE A 101 12.98 7.37 -7.86
N ASP A 102 13.87 8.33 -7.89
CA ASP A 102 15.21 8.25 -7.31
C ASP A 102 15.17 8.01 -5.80
N PHE A 103 14.09 8.41 -5.13
CA PHE A 103 13.91 8.19 -3.70
C PHE A 103 13.28 6.84 -3.34
N LEU A 104 13.01 5.95 -4.31
CA LEU A 104 12.35 4.68 -4.08
C LEU A 104 13.04 3.84 -3.01
N GLU A 105 14.36 3.70 -3.08
CA GLU A 105 15.12 2.91 -2.11
C GLU A 105 14.97 3.46 -0.68
N GLU A 106 15.07 4.77 -0.51
CA GLU A 106 14.90 5.43 0.78
C GLU A 106 13.47 5.23 1.33
N ILE A 107 12.46 5.34 0.45
CA ILE A 107 11.06 5.11 0.81
C ILE A 107 10.85 3.67 1.29
N LEU A 108 11.42 2.69 0.59
CA LEU A 108 11.32 1.28 0.96
C LEU A 108 12.01 0.97 2.28
N LEU A 109 13.19 1.53 2.52
CA LEU A 109 13.91 1.39 3.79
C LEU A 109 13.08 1.96 4.95
N LYS A 110 12.52 3.16 4.79
CA LYS A 110 11.63 3.75 5.80
C LYS A 110 10.38 2.91 6.07
N LYS A 111 9.77 2.35 5.02
CA LYS A 111 8.62 1.45 5.17
C LYS A 111 9.01 0.19 5.94
N LYS A 112 10.16 -0.41 5.63
CA LYS A 112 10.71 -1.57 6.33
C LYS A 112 10.89 -1.30 7.83
N GLU A 113 11.48 -0.17 8.19
CA GLU A 113 11.65 0.25 9.58
C GLU A 113 10.31 0.41 10.31
N ILE A 114 9.31 1.03 9.65
CA ILE A 114 7.97 1.21 10.21
C ILE A 114 7.31 -0.15 10.47
N ILE A 115 7.41 -1.09 9.52
CA ILE A 115 6.90 -2.45 9.66
C ILE A 115 7.58 -3.14 10.84
N GLN A 116 8.90 -3.08 10.91
CA GLN A 116 9.69 -3.68 11.98
C GLN A 116 9.27 -3.16 13.36
N ARG A 117 9.11 -1.84 13.49
CA ARG A 117 8.65 -1.22 14.72
C ARG A 117 7.23 -1.68 15.12
N LYS A 118 6.32 -1.79 14.14
CA LYS A 118 4.94 -2.26 14.38
C LYS A 118 4.93 -3.73 14.80
N LEU A 119 5.73 -4.59 14.15
CA LEU A 119 5.83 -6.01 14.50
C LEU A 119 6.38 -6.19 15.92
N ARG A 120 7.45 -5.49 16.29
CA ARG A 120 8.02 -5.53 17.64
C ARG A 120 7.05 -5.00 18.68
N ALA A 121 6.32 -3.92 18.39
CA ALA A 121 5.32 -3.37 19.32
C ALA A 121 4.17 -4.38 19.53
N ARG A 122 3.71 -5.05 18.44
CA ARG A 122 2.69 -6.08 18.53
C ARG A 122 3.17 -7.30 19.31
N LEU A 123 4.40 -7.76 19.06
CA LEU A 123 5.00 -8.88 19.81
C LEU A 123 5.03 -8.56 21.31
N LYS A 124 5.54 -7.40 21.69
CA LYS A 124 5.59 -6.95 23.08
C LYS A 124 4.20 -6.90 23.72
N PHE A 125 3.18 -6.49 22.95
CA PHE A 125 1.81 -6.46 23.42
C PHE A 125 1.26 -7.88 23.66
N GLU A 126 1.51 -8.83 22.74
CA GLU A 126 1.07 -10.22 22.89
C GLU A 126 1.81 -10.94 24.04
N GLU A 127 3.11 -10.69 24.23
CA GLU A 127 3.91 -11.28 25.32
C GLU A 127 3.54 -10.77 26.72
N LYS A 128 3.01 -9.54 26.81
CA LYS A 128 2.68 -8.91 28.11
C LYS A 128 1.26 -9.16 28.57
N ASN A 129 0.36 -9.59 27.70
CA ASN A 129 -1.04 -9.68 28.01
C ASN A 129 -1.57 -11.12 27.87
N TYR A 130 -2.45 -11.50 28.79
CA TYR A 130 -3.31 -12.67 28.68
C TYR A 130 -4.65 -12.25 28.11
N PHE A 131 -5.15 -13.00 27.14
CA PHE A 131 -6.39 -12.66 26.45
C PHE A 131 -7.48 -13.65 26.73
N PHE A 132 -8.71 -13.15 26.77
CA PHE A 132 -9.92 -13.91 26.95
C PHE A 132 -10.89 -13.60 25.80
N VAL A 133 -11.61 -14.61 25.35
CA VAL A 133 -12.57 -14.52 24.24
C VAL A 133 -13.86 -15.23 24.58
N CYS A 134 -14.97 -14.73 24.05
CA CYS A 134 -16.24 -15.44 24.10
C CYS A 134 -16.37 -16.34 22.87
N ARG A 135 -16.51 -17.67 23.09
CA ARG A 135 -16.72 -18.61 21.99
C ARG A 135 -18.18 -18.76 21.59
N SER A 136 -19.11 -18.29 22.46
CA SER A 136 -20.55 -18.39 22.21
C SER A 136 -21.08 -17.27 21.34
N CYS A 137 -20.39 -16.12 21.29
CA CYS A 137 -20.77 -14.98 20.47
C CYS A 137 -20.29 -15.11 19.03
N ARG A 138 -21.07 -14.56 18.09
CA ARG A 138 -20.63 -14.39 16.69
C ARG A 138 -19.42 -13.44 16.54
N ASN A 139 -19.16 -12.58 17.54
CA ASN A 139 -18.02 -11.66 17.57
C ASN A 139 -16.74 -12.34 18.10
N ILE A 140 -16.27 -13.38 17.43
CA ILE A 140 -15.08 -14.17 17.78
C ILE A 140 -13.79 -13.32 17.81
N ASN A 141 -13.81 -12.12 17.27
CA ASN A 141 -12.63 -11.24 17.13
C ASN A 141 -12.40 -10.29 18.32
N ILE A 142 -13.34 -10.21 19.26
CA ILE A 142 -13.18 -9.34 20.43
C ILE A 142 -12.36 -10.09 21.47
N LYS A 143 -11.20 -9.52 21.81
CA LYS A 143 -10.29 -10.03 22.85
C LYS A 143 -10.31 -9.07 24.03
N TYR A 144 -10.53 -9.62 25.19
CA TYR A 144 -10.44 -8.91 26.48
C TYR A 144 -9.09 -9.22 27.12
N LYS A 145 -8.39 -8.22 27.65
CA LYS A 145 -7.23 -8.45 28.51
C LYS A 145 -7.69 -8.99 29.85
N PHE A 146 -6.74 -9.48 30.64
CA PHE A 146 -7.07 -10.02 31.97
C PHE A 146 -7.87 -9.03 32.82
N ASP A 147 -7.40 -7.77 32.92
CA ASP A 147 -8.07 -6.75 33.75
C ASP A 147 -9.51 -6.48 33.28
N GLU A 148 -9.71 -6.36 31.96
CA GLU A 148 -11.02 -6.17 31.33
C GLU A 148 -11.94 -7.36 31.57
N ALA A 149 -11.43 -8.59 31.44
CA ALA A 149 -12.18 -9.82 31.69
C ALA A 149 -12.52 -9.98 33.18
N PHE A 150 -11.59 -9.57 34.06
CA PHE A 150 -11.82 -9.57 35.51
C PHE A 150 -12.92 -8.62 35.92
N ASP A 151 -12.94 -7.38 35.41
CA ASP A 151 -14.00 -6.39 35.67
C ASP A 151 -15.36 -6.87 35.17
N LEU A 152 -15.41 -7.71 34.12
CA LEU A 152 -16.59 -8.36 33.58
C LEU A 152 -16.94 -9.67 34.31
N ASN A 153 -16.26 -10.01 35.42
CA ASN A 153 -16.39 -11.29 36.10
C ASN A 153 -16.27 -12.50 35.15
N PHE A 154 -15.38 -12.40 34.13
CA PHE A 154 -15.20 -13.38 33.07
C PHE A 154 -16.47 -13.76 32.31
N ARG A 155 -17.38 -12.81 32.17
CA ARG A 155 -18.61 -12.97 31.39
C ARG A 155 -18.66 -11.99 30.22
N CYS A 156 -19.10 -12.51 29.07
CA CYS A 156 -19.24 -11.71 27.86
C CYS A 156 -20.34 -10.67 28.04
N PRO A 157 -20.10 -9.37 27.79
CA PRO A 157 -21.11 -8.33 27.93
C PRO A 157 -22.25 -8.46 26.92
N ASP A 158 -22.02 -9.13 25.76
CA ASP A 158 -23.01 -9.25 24.69
C ASP A 158 -24.00 -10.41 24.94
N CYS A 159 -23.50 -11.56 25.43
CA CYS A 159 -24.33 -12.77 25.55
C CYS A 159 -24.35 -13.39 26.95
N GLY A 160 -23.60 -12.84 27.91
CA GLY A 160 -23.49 -13.38 29.26
C GLY A 160 -22.72 -14.71 29.37
N GLY A 161 -22.25 -15.27 28.25
CA GLY A 161 -21.48 -16.52 28.23
C GLY A 161 -20.09 -16.37 28.86
N PRO A 162 -19.40 -17.48 29.18
CA PRO A 162 -18.07 -17.43 29.79
C PRO A 162 -17.04 -16.87 28.82
N LEU A 163 -16.11 -16.06 29.35
CA LEU A 163 -14.89 -15.66 28.66
C LEU A 163 -13.81 -16.70 28.96
N GLU A 164 -13.32 -17.36 27.91
CA GLU A 164 -12.29 -18.40 28.00
C GLU A 164 -10.91 -17.84 27.65
N ALA A 165 -9.87 -18.31 28.32
CA ALA A 165 -8.51 -17.94 28.03
C ALA A 165 -8.14 -18.35 26.59
N GLN A 166 -7.55 -17.43 25.86
CA GLN A 166 -7.04 -17.67 24.52
C GLN A 166 -5.52 -17.82 24.53
N ASP A 167 -5.04 -18.97 24.07
CA ASP A 167 -3.61 -19.16 23.81
C ASP A 167 -3.17 -18.31 22.61
N ASN A 168 -2.14 -17.49 22.83
CA ASN A 168 -1.55 -16.64 21.81
C ASN A 168 -0.13 -17.06 21.41
N GLN A 169 0.34 -18.24 21.82
CA GLN A 169 1.69 -18.72 21.52
C GLN A 169 1.96 -18.82 20.01
N LYS A 170 0.98 -19.24 19.23
CA LYS A 170 1.10 -19.29 17.76
C LYS A 170 1.29 -17.89 17.16
N ILE A 171 0.61 -16.88 17.69
CA ILE A 171 0.72 -15.49 17.25
C ILE A 171 2.11 -14.95 17.60
N ILE A 172 2.58 -15.22 18.81
CA ILE A 172 3.92 -14.83 19.29
C ILE A 172 5.00 -15.45 18.40
N GLN A 173 4.92 -16.75 18.13
CA GLN A 173 5.87 -17.43 17.24
C GLN A 173 5.85 -16.85 15.84
N PHE A 174 4.67 -16.66 15.25
CA PHE A 174 4.52 -16.06 13.93
C PHE A 174 5.14 -14.64 13.87
N LEU A 175 4.91 -13.81 14.89
CA LEU A 175 5.49 -12.46 14.94
C LEU A 175 7.01 -12.51 15.05
N LYS A 176 7.57 -13.42 15.86
CA LYS A 176 9.04 -13.61 15.95
C LYS A 176 9.64 -14.02 14.61
N GLU A 177 9.03 -14.96 13.91
CA GLU A 177 9.47 -15.38 12.58
C GLU A 177 9.42 -14.20 11.56
N LYS A 178 8.31 -13.43 11.54
CA LYS A 178 8.19 -12.28 10.64
C LYS A 178 9.19 -11.16 10.94
N ILE A 179 9.51 -10.92 12.21
CA ILE A 179 10.56 -9.98 12.62
C ILE A 179 11.90 -10.40 12.05
N VAL A 180 12.28 -11.68 12.20
CA VAL A 180 13.55 -12.21 11.69
C VAL A 180 13.62 -12.16 10.16
N ILE A 181 12.53 -12.52 9.47
CA ILE A 181 12.45 -12.44 8.02
C ILE A 181 12.66 -10.98 7.58
N ASN A 182 11.90 -10.05 8.15
CA ASN A 182 12.01 -8.63 7.80
C ASN A 182 13.41 -8.05 8.07
N GLU A 183 14.12 -8.52 9.09
CA GLU A 183 15.51 -8.11 9.37
C GLU A 183 16.49 -8.63 8.31
N LYS A 184 16.33 -9.89 7.88
CA LYS A 184 17.21 -10.54 6.92
C LYS A 184 16.96 -10.14 5.47
N THR A 185 15.72 -9.81 5.12
CA THR A 185 15.35 -9.42 3.76
C THR A 185 16.02 -8.11 3.39
N ASN A 186 16.89 -8.12 2.40
CA ASN A 186 17.41 -6.93 1.79
C ASN A 186 16.71 -6.69 0.45
N LEU A 187 15.65 -5.87 0.49
CA LEU A 187 14.79 -5.61 -0.67
C LEU A 187 15.56 -5.08 -1.90
N ILE A 188 16.72 -4.46 -1.66
CA ILE A 188 17.53 -3.87 -2.73
C ILE A 188 18.35 -4.95 -3.45
N ASP A 189 18.82 -5.96 -2.72
CA ASP A 189 19.70 -7.01 -3.28
C ASP A 189 18.92 -8.07 -4.07
N GLU A 190 17.62 -8.23 -3.83
CA GLU A 190 16.76 -9.17 -4.57
C GLU A 190 16.47 -8.71 -6.01
N PHE A 191 16.72 -7.43 -6.33
CA PHE A 191 16.43 -6.81 -7.63
C PHE A 191 17.69 -6.30 -8.35
N LYS A 192 18.89 -6.59 -7.83
CA LYS A 192 20.18 -6.37 -8.51
C LYS A 192 20.58 -7.60 -9.29
#